data_b09f93ee5bc84653153ac98c20da0dc1
#
_entry.id   b09f93ee5bc84653153ac98c20da0dc1
#
_cell.length_a   1.000
_cell.length_b   1.000
_cell.length_c   1.000
_cell.angle_alpha   90.00
_cell.angle_beta   90.00
_cell.angle_gamma   90.00
#
_symmetry.space_group_name_H-M   'P 1'
#
loop_
_entity.id
_entity.type
_entity.pdbx_description
1 polymer ?
#
loop_
_entity_poly.entity_id
_entity_poly.type
_entity_poly.pdbx_seq_one_letter_code
_entity_poly.pdbx_strand_id
1 'polypeptide(L)' 'MTVNRIIEDKELGPLFVRVNARARRLTFRTKEDGIHVTVPPRTSLAEVESAIEQLRPRLKAARQKLVRKLIDLDYRIDTE' A
#
# COMPACT_ATOMS: atom_id res chain seq x y z
N MET A 1 12.12 5.97 -10.86
CA MET A 1 11.78 4.57 -10.60
C MET A 1 10.39 4.27 -11.11
N THR A 2 10.26 3.17 -11.79
CA THR A 2 9.04 2.88 -12.52
C THR A 2 8.13 1.94 -11.75
N VAL A 3 6.83 2.27 -11.73
CA VAL A 3 5.82 1.38 -11.20
C VAL A 3 5.50 0.38 -12.30
N ASN A 4 5.70 -0.92 -12.00
CA ASN A 4 5.51 -1.95 -12.99
C ASN A 4 4.04 -2.26 -13.24
N ARG A 5 3.21 -2.11 -12.22
CA ARG A 5 1.80 -2.44 -12.32
C ARG A 5 1.01 -1.72 -11.25
N ILE A 6 -0.21 -1.34 -11.59
CA ILE A 6 -1.13 -0.75 -10.64
C ILE A 6 -2.32 -1.68 -10.52
N ILE A 7 -2.63 -2.09 -9.28
CA ILE A 7 -3.79 -2.91 -9.00
C ILE A 7 -4.79 -2.04 -8.27
N GLU A 8 -6.02 -1.96 -8.79
CA GLU A 8 -7.07 -1.19 -8.15
C GLU A 8 -7.93 -2.12 -7.31
N ASP A 9 -8.01 -1.83 -6.03
CA ASP A 9 -8.79 -2.60 -5.09
C ASP A 9 -9.88 -1.72 -4.51
N LYS A 10 -11.09 -2.26 -4.44
CA LYS A 10 -12.24 -1.48 -3.98
C LYS A 10 -12.09 -1.05 -2.53
N GLU A 11 -11.44 -1.86 -1.71
CA GLU A 11 -11.29 -1.55 -0.30
C GLU A 11 -9.98 -0.84 0.02
N LEU A 12 -8.94 -1.17 -0.70
CA LEU A 12 -7.60 -0.67 -0.40
C LEU A 12 -7.18 0.51 -1.27
N GLY A 13 -7.90 0.74 -2.37
CA GLY A 13 -7.51 1.77 -3.31
C GLY A 13 -6.40 1.29 -4.23
N PRO A 14 -5.67 2.20 -4.85
CA PRO A 14 -4.62 1.80 -5.79
C PRO A 14 -3.43 1.20 -5.08
N LEU A 15 -2.92 0.10 -5.62
CA LEU A 15 -1.71 -0.53 -5.14
C LEU A 15 -0.66 -0.42 -6.24
N PHE A 16 0.41 0.26 -5.94
CA PHE A 16 1.51 0.49 -6.90
C PHE A 16 2.56 -0.58 -6.69
N VAL A 17 2.56 -1.55 -7.59
CA VAL A 17 3.47 -2.71 -7.50
C VAL A 17 4.70 -2.44 -8.33
N ARG A 18 5.86 -2.59 -7.72
CA ARG A 18 7.12 -2.43 -8.45
C ARG A 18 8.09 -3.53 -8.06
N VAL A 19 8.92 -3.90 -9.03
CA VAL A 19 9.95 -4.90 -8.82
C VAL A 19 11.23 -4.21 -8.38
N ASN A 20 11.86 -4.78 -7.34
CA ASN A 20 13.14 -4.30 -6.86
C ASN A 20 14.10 -5.47 -6.85
N ALA A 21 15.19 -5.36 -7.60
CA ALA A 21 16.16 -6.43 -7.73
C ALA A 21 16.79 -6.80 -6.39
N ARG A 22 16.79 -5.88 -5.45
CA ARG A 22 17.39 -6.12 -4.13
C ARG A 22 16.40 -6.62 -3.10
N ALA A 23 15.12 -6.63 -3.45
CA ALA A 23 14.09 -7.09 -2.51
C ALA A 23 14.15 -8.61 -2.39
N ARG A 24 14.04 -9.09 -1.17
CA ARG A 24 14.02 -10.53 -0.90
C ARG A 24 12.64 -11.04 -0.54
N ARG A 25 11.70 -10.13 -0.27
CA ARG A 25 10.34 -10.51 0.09
C ARG A 25 9.41 -9.36 -0.25
N LEU A 26 8.13 -9.65 -0.22
CA LEU A 26 7.10 -8.66 -0.47
C LEU A 26 7.06 -7.65 0.68
N THR A 27 6.99 -6.37 0.33
CA THR A 27 6.90 -5.31 1.30
C THR A 27 5.73 -4.41 0.94
N PHE A 28 4.92 -4.08 1.92
CA PHE A 28 3.77 -3.22 1.74
C PHE A 28 3.93 -1.94 2.54
N ARG A 29 3.66 -0.81 1.92
CA ARG A 29 3.75 0.49 2.55
C ARG A 29 2.51 1.29 2.22
N THR A 30 1.79 1.74 3.25
CA THR A 30 0.60 2.56 3.05
C THR A 30 1.00 4.02 3.04
N LYS A 31 0.62 4.72 1.96
CA LYS A 31 0.91 6.14 1.79
C LYS A 31 -0.36 6.87 1.39
N GLU A 32 -0.26 8.20 1.33
CA GLU A 32 -1.41 9.04 1.03
C GLU A 32 -2.00 8.76 -0.35
N ASP A 33 -1.15 8.42 -1.30
CA ASP A 33 -1.61 8.18 -2.67
C ASP A 33 -2.04 6.73 -2.90
N GLY A 34 -1.85 5.86 -1.92
CA GLY A 34 -2.22 4.46 -2.05
C GLY A 34 -1.25 3.56 -1.33
N ILE A 35 -1.27 2.29 -1.68
CA ILE A 35 -0.40 1.31 -1.07
C ILE A 35 0.73 0.99 -2.04
N HIS A 36 1.96 1.09 -1.57
CA HIS A 36 3.14 0.80 -2.37
C HIS A 36 3.65 -0.59 -2.05
N VAL A 37 3.73 -1.43 -3.07
CA VAL A 37 4.14 -2.82 -2.93
C VAL A 37 5.47 -3.01 -3.63
N THR A 38 6.46 -3.50 -2.88
CA THR A 38 7.76 -3.83 -3.45
C THR A 38 7.89 -5.34 -3.50
N VAL A 39 8.25 -5.87 -4.66
CA VAL A 39 8.29 -7.32 -4.87
C VAL A 39 9.66 -7.75 -5.38
N PRO A 40 10.10 -8.97 -5.02
CA PRO A 40 11.31 -9.54 -5.60
C PRO A 40 11.13 -9.81 -7.10
N PRO A 41 12.24 -9.92 -7.85
CA PRO A 41 12.15 -10.05 -9.30
C PRO A 41 11.39 -11.27 -9.80
N ARG A 42 11.33 -12.32 -9.00
CA ARG A 42 10.68 -13.57 -9.43
C ARG A 42 9.27 -13.75 -8.87
N THR A 43 8.72 -12.70 -8.31
CA THR A 43 7.39 -12.79 -7.73
C THR A 43 6.33 -12.78 -8.83
N SER A 44 5.42 -13.75 -8.79
CA SER A 44 4.31 -13.81 -9.74
C SER A 44 3.17 -12.91 -9.28
N LEU A 45 2.30 -12.57 -10.21
CA LEU A 45 1.11 -11.77 -9.88
C LEU A 45 0.23 -12.52 -8.88
N ALA A 46 0.12 -13.84 -9.04
CA ALA A 46 -0.68 -14.64 -8.12
C ALA A 46 -0.16 -14.55 -6.69
N GLU A 47 1.16 -14.53 -6.54
CA GLU A 47 1.74 -14.38 -5.21
C GLU A 47 1.42 -13.01 -4.61
N VAL A 48 1.45 -11.97 -5.42
CA VAL A 48 1.10 -10.63 -4.96
C VAL A 48 -0.34 -10.58 -4.52
N GLU A 49 -1.24 -11.14 -5.34
CA GLU A 49 -2.66 -11.13 -5.01
C GLU A 49 -2.96 -11.94 -3.76
N SER A 50 -2.29 -13.07 -3.61
CA SER A 50 -2.46 -13.89 -2.41
C SER A 50 -2.00 -13.14 -1.17
N ALA A 51 -0.87 -12.45 -1.25
CA ALA A 51 -0.38 -11.67 -0.14
C ALA A 51 -1.33 -10.52 0.20
N ILE A 52 -1.90 -9.88 -0.81
CA ILE A 52 -2.87 -8.82 -0.59
C ILE A 52 -4.07 -9.35 0.18
N GLU A 53 -4.58 -10.52 -0.21
CA GLU A 53 -5.73 -11.09 0.49
C GLU A 53 -5.41 -11.44 1.93
N GLN A 54 -4.24 -12.00 2.17
CA GLN A 54 -3.84 -12.35 3.52
C GLN A 54 -3.65 -11.12 4.41
N LEU A 55 -3.15 -10.05 3.83
CA LEU A 55 -2.85 -8.84 4.58
C LEU A 55 -3.97 -7.81 4.50
N ARG A 56 -5.05 -8.10 3.78
CA ARG A 56 -6.13 -7.14 3.59
C ARG A 56 -6.63 -6.50 4.89
N PRO A 57 -6.88 -7.26 5.95
CA PRO A 57 -7.33 -6.63 7.19
C PRO A 57 -6.31 -5.65 7.76
N ARG A 58 -5.03 -6.00 7.69
CA ARG A 58 -3.98 -5.12 8.18
C ARG A 58 -3.83 -3.87 7.31
N LEU A 59 -3.93 -4.06 5.99
CA LEU A 59 -3.79 -2.95 5.06
C LEU A 59 -4.96 -1.99 5.20
N LYS A 60 -6.16 -2.51 5.40
CA LYS A 60 -7.32 -1.67 5.63
C LYS A 60 -7.16 -0.86 6.90
N ALA A 61 -6.72 -1.50 7.97
CA ALA A 61 -6.51 -0.83 9.24
C ALA A 61 -5.43 0.25 9.13
N ALA A 62 -4.34 -0.05 8.45
CA ALA A 62 -3.26 0.91 8.27
C ALA A 62 -3.74 2.11 7.46
N ARG A 63 -4.53 1.88 6.43
CA ARG A 63 -5.05 2.95 5.61
C ARG A 63 -6.02 3.83 6.39
N GLN A 64 -6.87 3.22 7.19
CA GLN A 64 -7.79 3.97 8.03
C GLN A 64 -7.05 4.83 9.05
N LYS A 65 -5.97 4.31 9.61
CA LYS A 65 -5.15 5.08 10.53
C LYS A 65 -4.51 6.27 9.84
N LEU A 66 -4.04 6.07 8.62
CA LEU A 66 -3.42 7.15 7.88
C LEU A 66 -4.41 8.26 7.59
N VAL A 67 -5.60 7.90 7.13
CA VAL A 67 -6.65 8.89 6.84
C VAL A 67 -7.03 9.64 8.11
N ARG A 68 -7.20 8.91 9.21
CA ARG A 68 -7.55 9.53 10.49
C ARG A 68 -6.47 10.49 10.95
N LYS A 69 -5.22 10.11 10.76
CA LYS A 69 -4.10 10.96 11.15
C LYS A 69 -4.07 12.25 10.34
N LEU A 70 -4.36 12.16 9.06
CA LEU A 70 -4.40 13.33 8.19
C LEU A 70 -5.53 14.28 8.61
N ILE A 71 -6.68 13.73 8.95
CA ILE A 71 -7.80 14.52 9.42
C ILE A 71 -7.46 15.19 10.74
N ASP A 72 -6.81 14.48 11.64
CA ASP A 72 -6.40 15.04 12.92
C ASP A 72 -5.45 16.21 12.74
N LEU A 73 -4.52 16.09 11.81
CA LEU A 73 -3.59 17.19 11.53
C LEU A 73 -4.32 18.41 11.01
N ASP A 74 -5.26 18.22 10.10
CA ASP A 74 -6.06 19.30 9.58
C ASP A 74 -6.85 19.98 10.69
N TYR A 75 -7.42 19.17 11.55
CA TYR A 75 -8.19 19.70 12.67
C TYR A 75 -7.32 20.53 13.60
N ARG A 76 -6.11 20.09 13.86
CA ARG A 76 -5.19 20.85 14.69
C ARG A 76 -4.88 22.21 14.10
N ILE A 77 -4.64 22.23 12.80
CA ILE A 77 -4.32 23.47 12.12
C ILE A 77 -5.47 24.43 12.26
N ASP A 78 -6.68 23.93 12.11
CA ASP A 78 -7.87 24.75 12.24
C ASP A 78 -8.01 25.32 13.65
N THR A 79 -7.65 24.52 14.62
CA THR A 79 -7.80 24.92 16.02
C THR A 79 -6.87 26.07 16.37
N GLU A 80 -5.73 26.08 15.75
CA GLU A 80 -4.78 27.15 16.00
C GLU A 80 -5.02 28.36 15.15
#